data_2da1b0bb4fdc95c063f4f3a5c93f6ce9
#
_entry.id   2da1b0bb4fdc95c063f4f3a5c93f6ce9
#
_cell.length_a   1.000
_cell.length_b   1.000
_cell.length_c   1.000
_cell.angle_alpha   90.00
_cell.angle_beta   90.00
_cell.angle_gamma   90.00
#
_symmetry.space_group_name_H-M   'P 1'
#
loop_
_entity.id
_entity.type
_entity.pdbx_description
1 polymer ?
#
loop_
_entity_poly.entity_id
_entity_poly.type
_entity_poly.pdbx_seq_one_letter_code
_entity_poly.pdbx_strand_id
1 'polypeptide(L)'
;MSRAGGARRAGTEAAGADASGAVEVTLAFDQATVDLDALQRSAYAVAAEMTVDIRACGAEYLCTLFPRTRDLAGEELKHRFRAEVNDQILRVRIAKETEPLRNLVFALAFSQTGLAEAEAEGPA
;
A
#
# COMPACT_ATOMS: atom_id res chain seq x y z
N MET A 1 19.72 22.04 20.09
CA MET A 1 19.45 21.53 20.01
C MET A 1 18.85 21.04 19.49
N SER A 2 18.95 21.13 19.52
CA SER A 2 18.38 20.50 19.08
C SER A 2 18.21 19.85 18.59
N ARG A 3 18.32 19.77 18.75
CA ARG A 3 18.15 18.92 18.41
C ARG A 3 17.49 18.41 18.20
N ALA A 4 17.51 18.76 18.52
CA ALA A 4 16.85 18.03 18.60
C ALA A 4 16.23 17.56 17.92
N GLY A 5 16.14 17.96 17.91
CA GLY A 5 15.47 17.40 17.37
C GLY A 5 15.70 16.51 16.65
N GLY A 6 16.15 16.64 16.59
CA GLY A 6 16.20 15.89 15.94
C GLY A 6 16.08 14.84 15.85
N ALA A 7 16.05 14.78 16.28
CA ALA A 7 15.95 13.88 16.19
C ALA A 7 15.26 13.18 15.84
N ARG A 8 14.99 13.46 15.93
CA ARG A 8 14.46 12.74 15.68
C ARG A 8 14.34 12.28 14.84
N ARG A 9 14.71 12.53 14.68
CA ARG A 9 14.69 12.04 13.87
C ARG A 9 15.20 11.42 13.42
N ALA A 10 15.44 12.16 13.69
CA ALA A 10 16.02 11.36 13.03
C ALA A 10 16.60 10.23 13.61
N GLY A 11 16.62 10.26 14.72
CA GLY A 11 17.12 9.12 15.37
C GLY A 11 16.82 7.85 14.68
N THR A 12 15.82 7.88 13.94
CA THR A 12 15.46 6.70 13.23
C THR A 12 16.51 6.29 12.22
N GLU A 13 17.13 7.26 11.60
CA GLU A 13 18.16 6.90 10.63
C GLU A 13 19.35 6.27 11.29
N ALA A 14 19.68 6.77 12.44
CA ALA A 14 20.80 6.19 13.14
C ALA A 14 20.53 4.75 13.48
N ALA A 15 19.30 4.45 13.83
CA ALA A 15 18.95 3.09 14.14
C ALA A 15 18.89 2.21 12.92
N GLY A 16 18.98 2.79 11.74
CA GLY A 16 18.85 2.02 10.54
C GLY A 16 19.93 1.01 10.29
N ALA A 17 21.09 1.21 10.87
CA ALA A 17 22.17 0.25 10.66
C ALA A 17 22.15 -0.75 11.80
N ASP A 18 21.83 -1.97 11.52
CA ASP A 18 21.78 -2.98 12.54
C ASP A 18 22.95 -3.94 12.43
N ALA A 19 22.95 -4.94 13.28
CA ALA A 19 24.07 -5.85 13.35
C ALA A 19 24.20 -6.70 12.10
N SER A 20 23.16 -6.87 11.34
CA SER A 20 23.23 -7.67 10.13
C SER A 20 23.85 -6.91 8.96
N GLY A 21 24.07 -5.61 9.13
CA GLY A 21 24.58 -4.80 8.05
C GLY A 21 23.52 -4.31 7.12
N ALA A 22 22.28 -4.70 7.30
CA ALA A 22 21.20 -4.19 6.51
C ALA A 22 20.82 -2.81 7.03
N VAL A 23 20.34 -1.96 6.12
CA VAL A 23 19.96 -0.60 6.46
C VAL A 23 18.46 -0.47 6.36
N GLU A 24 17.82 -0.17 7.48
CA GLU A 24 16.40 0.11 7.44
C GLU A 24 16.18 1.56 7.09
N VAL A 25 15.09 1.85 6.41
CA VAL A 25 14.71 3.21 6.08
C VAL A 25 13.26 3.41 6.43
N THR A 26 12.89 4.65 6.70
CA THR A 26 11.52 4.96 7.08
C THR A 26 10.93 5.96 6.10
N LEU A 27 9.70 5.71 5.69
CA LEU A 27 8.93 6.62 4.86
C LEU A 27 7.70 7.06 5.63
N ALA A 28 7.33 8.32 5.47
CA ALA A 28 6.12 8.86 6.07
C ALA A 28 5.08 9.09 4.99
N PHE A 29 3.85 8.71 5.29
CA PHE A 29 2.72 8.93 4.39
C PHE A 29 1.63 9.66 5.16
N ASP A 30 1.04 10.65 4.53
CA ASP A 30 -0.04 11.42 5.12
C ASP A 30 -1.31 10.57 5.14
N GLN A 31 -1.92 10.43 6.32
CA GLN A 31 -3.14 9.64 6.44
C GLN A 31 -4.29 10.21 5.64
N ALA A 32 -4.21 11.49 5.28
CA ALA A 32 -5.25 12.11 4.45
C ALA A 32 -5.16 11.68 3.00
N THR A 33 -3.99 11.24 2.54
CA THR A 33 -3.79 10.89 1.14
C THR A 33 -3.63 9.40 0.90
N VAL A 34 -3.25 8.65 1.93
CA VAL A 34 -3.01 7.21 1.80
C VAL A 34 -3.71 6.50 2.93
N ASP A 35 -4.51 5.49 2.62
CA ASP A 35 -5.14 4.75 3.70
C ASP A 35 -4.33 3.52 4.04
N LEU A 36 -4.64 2.94 5.19
CA LEU A 36 -3.89 1.81 5.72
C LEU A 36 -3.97 0.61 4.79
N ASP A 37 -5.12 0.41 4.18
CA ASP A 37 -5.29 -0.74 3.31
C ASP A 37 -4.31 -0.70 2.13
N ALA A 38 -4.13 0.48 1.55
CA ALA A 38 -3.18 0.62 0.45
C ALA A 38 -1.77 0.30 0.90
N LEU A 39 -1.40 0.74 2.10
CA LEU A 39 -0.07 0.45 2.63
C LEU A 39 0.11 -1.03 2.90
N GLN A 40 -0.91 -1.69 3.43
CA GLN A 40 -0.82 -3.12 3.72
C GLN A 40 -0.74 -3.93 2.44
N ARG A 41 -1.49 -3.56 1.41
CA ARG A 41 -1.40 -4.23 0.13
C ARG A 41 -0.04 -4.04 -0.50
N SER A 42 0.52 -2.83 -0.36
CA SER A 42 1.84 -2.55 -0.89
C SER A 42 2.90 -3.38 -0.17
N ALA A 43 2.79 -3.48 1.16
CA ALA A 43 3.73 -4.28 1.93
C ALA A 43 3.69 -5.73 1.49
N TYR A 44 2.51 -6.23 1.23
CA TYR A 44 2.37 -7.61 0.76
C TYR A 44 2.99 -7.79 -0.63
N ALA A 45 2.78 -6.79 -1.50
CA ALA A 45 3.28 -6.89 -2.87
C ALA A 45 4.80 -6.90 -2.94
N VAL A 46 5.46 -6.24 -1.98
CA VAL A 46 6.92 -6.17 -1.99
C VAL A 46 7.54 -7.15 -1.00
N ALA A 47 6.77 -8.08 -0.47
CA ALA A 47 7.23 -8.95 0.61
C ALA A 47 8.44 -9.81 0.24
N ALA A 48 8.63 -10.08 -1.04
CA ALA A 48 9.79 -10.85 -1.47
C ALA A 48 11.08 -10.03 -1.39
N GLU A 49 10.97 -8.72 -1.41
CA GLU A 49 12.13 -7.84 -1.47
C GLU A 49 12.41 -7.17 -0.13
N MET A 50 11.38 -6.91 0.65
CA MET A 50 11.55 -6.17 1.89
C MET A 50 10.41 -6.49 2.83
N THR A 51 10.68 -6.29 4.13
CA THR A 51 9.66 -6.36 5.16
C THR A 51 9.27 -4.94 5.51
N VAL A 52 7.99 -4.69 5.71
CA VAL A 52 7.48 -3.35 5.97
C VAL A 52 6.75 -3.36 7.30
N ASP A 53 7.15 -2.45 8.19
CA ASP A 53 6.47 -2.25 9.46
C ASP A 53 5.71 -0.95 9.36
N ILE A 54 4.39 -0.99 9.57
CA ILE A 54 3.54 0.17 9.41
C ILE A 54 3.02 0.59 10.77
N ARG A 55 3.12 1.88 11.05
CA ARG A 55 2.77 2.42 12.35
C ARG A 55 2.08 3.75 12.17
N ALA A 56 0.97 3.94 12.86
CA ALA A 56 0.30 5.24 12.84
C ALA A 56 0.99 6.16 13.82
N CYS A 57 1.24 7.39 13.40
CA CYS A 57 1.91 8.36 14.21
C CYS A 57 1.33 9.74 13.91
N GLY A 58 0.45 10.24 14.78
CA GLY A 58 -0.19 11.51 14.52
C GLY A 58 -1.02 11.47 13.26
N ALA A 59 -0.75 12.38 12.36
CA ALA A 59 -1.47 12.47 11.11
C ALA A 59 -0.83 11.65 10.00
N GLU A 60 0.20 10.88 10.33
CA GLU A 60 0.96 10.13 9.33
C GLU A 60 1.02 8.66 9.65
N TYR A 61 1.30 7.88 8.63
CA TYR A 61 1.75 6.50 8.79
C TYR A 61 3.24 6.48 8.55
N LEU A 62 3.97 5.80 9.45
CA LEU A 62 5.41 5.60 9.29
C LEU A 62 5.64 4.17 8.87
N CYS A 63 6.28 4.01 7.73
CA CYS A 63 6.56 2.69 7.19
C CYS A 63 8.07 2.48 7.25
N THR A 64 8.50 1.52 8.06
CA THR A 64 9.90 1.18 8.17
C THR A 64 10.17 -0.02 7.27
N LEU A 65 11.13 0.14 6.37
CA LEU A 65 11.43 -0.84 5.35
C LEU A 65 12.73 -1.54 5.71
N PHE A 66 12.67 -2.87 5.76
CA PHE A 66 13.84 -3.70 6.07
C PHE A 66 14.16 -4.54 4.84
N PRO A 67 15.33 -4.36 4.24
CA PRO A 67 15.66 -5.13 3.03
C PRO A 67 15.80 -6.61 3.37
N ARG A 68 15.31 -7.45 2.50
CA ARG A 68 15.50 -8.88 2.64
C ARG A 68 16.73 -9.37 1.92
N THR A 69 17.29 -8.56 1.05
CA THR A 69 18.53 -8.85 0.38
C THR A 69 19.43 -7.64 0.53
N ARG A 70 20.70 -7.84 0.28
CA ARG A 70 21.64 -6.73 0.36
C ARG A 70 21.79 -5.99 -0.98
N ASP A 71 21.07 -6.45 -1.98
CA ASP A 71 21.16 -5.86 -3.29
C ASP A 71 20.50 -4.50 -3.38
N LEU A 72 19.57 -4.20 -2.49
CA LEU A 72 18.80 -2.97 -2.56
C LEU A 72 19.35 -1.95 -1.58
N ALA A 73 19.73 -0.80 -2.10
CA ALA A 73 20.14 0.32 -1.28
C ALA A 73 18.90 0.95 -0.65
N GLY A 74 19.13 1.77 0.40
CA GLY A 74 18.03 2.40 1.08
C GLY A 74 17.15 3.23 0.18
N GLU A 75 17.75 3.99 -0.75
CA GLU A 75 16.98 4.80 -1.67
C GLU A 75 16.16 3.95 -2.61
N GLU A 76 16.69 2.82 -3.03
CA GLU A 76 15.94 1.93 -3.90
C GLU A 76 14.76 1.30 -3.16
N LEU A 77 14.94 0.97 -1.89
CA LEU A 77 13.82 0.48 -1.10
C LEU A 77 12.70 1.51 -1.05
N LYS A 78 13.07 2.77 -0.81
CA LYS A 78 12.07 3.83 -0.77
C LYS A 78 11.34 3.98 -2.08
N HIS A 79 12.10 4.02 -3.18
CA HIS A 79 11.49 4.17 -4.49
C HIS A 79 10.59 2.99 -4.81
N ARG A 80 11.06 1.80 -4.52
CA ARG A 80 10.29 0.60 -4.80
C ARG A 80 8.96 0.59 -4.03
N PHE A 81 9.04 0.89 -2.73
CA PHE A 81 7.83 0.88 -1.92
C PHE A 81 6.90 2.01 -2.30
N ARG A 82 7.44 3.20 -2.53
CA ARG A 82 6.60 4.34 -2.91
C ARG A 82 5.90 4.11 -4.23
N ALA A 83 6.61 3.50 -5.18
CA ALA A 83 5.99 3.18 -6.47
C ALA A 83 4.86 2.19 -6.29
N GLU A 84 5.05 1.20 -5.41
CA GLU A 84 4.00 0.23 -5.17
C GLU A 84 2.78 0.87 -4.50
N VAL A 85 3.02 1.77 -3.55
CA VAL A 85 1.92 2.47 -2.88
C VAL A 85 1.12 3.28 -3.89
N ASN A 86 1.81 4.00 -4.77
CA ASN A 86 1.12 4.77 -5.80
C ASN A 86 0.33 3.87 -6.72
N ASP A 87 0.87 2.72 -7.05
CA ASP A 87 0.17 1.77 -7.90
C ASP A 87 -1.09 1.26 -7.23
N GLN A 88 -1.02 0.95 -5.94
CA GLN A 88 -2.18 0.47 -5.22
C GLN A 88 -3.26 1.54 -5.11
N ILE A 89 -2.86 2.79 -4.87
CA ILE A 89 -3.82 3.89 -4.80
C ILE A 89 -4.54 4.03 -6.15
N LEU A 90 -3.78 3.96 -7.23
CA LEU A 90 -4.37 4.10 -8.55
C LEU A 90 -5.32 2.95 -8.85
N ARG A 91 -4.96 1.72 -8.47
CA ARG A 91 -5.83 0.57 -8.70
C ARG A 91 -7.16 0.73 -7.98
N VAL A 92 -7.12 1.20 -6.73
CA VAL A 92 -8.35 1.42 -5.98
C VAL A 92 -9.20 2.49 -6.64
N ARG A 93 -8.57 3.57 -7.09
CA ARG A 93 -9.29 4.64 -7.75
C ARG A 93 -9.95 4.16 -9.04
N ILE A 94 -9.20 3.43 -9.85
CA ILE A 94 -9.74 2.92 -11.10
C ILE A 94 -10.89 1.96 -10.83
N ALA A 95 -10.74 1.10 -9.82
CA ALA A 95 -11.80 0.16 -9.49
C ALA A 95 -13.08 0.90 -9.10
N LYS A 96 -12.95 1.97 -8.32
CA LYS A 96 -14.12 2.75 -7.92
C LYS A 96 -14.76 3.47 -9.12
N GLU A 97 -13.93 4.02 -9.97
CA GLU A 97 -14.44 4.77 -11.10
C GLU A 97 -15.12 3.88 -12.13
N THR A 98 -14.68 2.64 -12.23
CA THR A 98 -15.25 1.72 -13.20
C THR A 98 -16.33 0.81 -12.61
N GLU A 99 -16.59 0.91 -11.32
CA GLU A 99 -17.54 0.04 -10.66
C GLU A 99 -18.94 0.12 -11.28
N PRO A 100 -19.50 1.30 -11.55
CA PRO A 100 -20.83 1.35 -12.16
C PRO A 100 -20.86 0.70 -13.53
N LEU A 101 -19.80 0.89 -14.33
CA LEU A 101 -19.73 0.28 -15.64
C LEU A 101 -19.64 -1.23 -15.53
N ARG A 102 -18.84 -1.72 -14.60
CA ARG A 102 -18.69 -3.15 -14.39
C ARG A 102 -20.01 -3.79 -13.97
N ASN A 103 -20.73 -3.12 -13.09
CA ASN A 103 -22.02 -3.62 -12.62
C ASN A 103 -23.01 -3.66 -13.78
N LEU A 104 -22.98 -2.68 -14.67
CA LEU A 104 -23.83 -2.68 -15.83
C LEU A 104 -23.51 -3.84 -16.76
N VAL A 105 -22.23 -4.10 -16.96
CA VAL A 105 -21.80 -5.22 -17.82
C VAL A 105 -22.28 -6.54 -17.22
N PHE A 106 -22.15 -6.72 -15.91
CA PHE A 106 -22.63 -7.93 -15.28
C PHE A 106 -24.13 -8.09 -15.43
N ALA A 107 -24.88 -7.02 -15.26
CA ALA A 107 -26.33 -7.08 -15.41
C ALA A 107 -26.72 -7.49 -16.83
N LEU A 108 -26.03 -6.94 -17.83
CA LEU A 108 -26.30 -7.31 -19.21
C LEU A 108 -25.94 -8.78 -19.47
N ALA A 109 -24.81 -9.22 -18.92
CA ALA A 109 -24.38 -10.61 -19.12
C ALA A 109 -25.39 -11.56 -18.50
N PHE A 110 -25.86 -11.29 -17.30
CA PHE A 110 -26.86 -12.14 -16.68
C PHE A 110 -28.15 -12.16 -17.48
N SER A 111 -28.54 -11.01 -17.97
CA SER A 111 -29.75 -10.93 -18.77
C SER A 111 -29.65 -11.78 -20.03
N GLN A 112 -28.47 -11.73 -20.68
CA GLN A 112 -28.27 -12.47 -21.92
C GLN A 112 -28.13 -13.96 -21.68
N THR A 113 -27.64 -14.36 -20.52
CA THR A 113 -27.54 -15.79 -20.21
C THR A 113 -28.83 -16.37 -19.68
N GLY A 114 -29.82 -15.53 -19.42
CA GLY A 114 -31.07 -16.00 -18.88
C GLY A 114 -31.15 -16.14 -17.40
N LEU A 115 -30.05 -15.92 -16.71
CA LEU A 115 -30.04 -16.07 -15.26
C LEU A 115 -30.93 -15.04 -14.58
N ALA A 116 -30.85 -13.78 -15.04
CA ALA A 116 -31.66 -12.73 -14.47
C ALA A 116 -33.14 -12.97 -14.76
N GLU A 117 -33.43 -13.46 -15.95
CA GLU A 117 -34.81 -13.75 -16.31
C GLU A 117 -35.36 -14.91 -15.50
N ALA A 118 -34.53 -15.93 -15.31
CA ALA A 118 -34.97 -17.08 -14.53
C ALA A 118 -35.29 -16.65 -13.09
N GLU A 119 -34.49 -15.80 -12.53
CA GLU A 119 -34.73 -15.35 -11.17
C GLU A 119 -35.98 -14.49 -11.10
N ALA A 120 -36.19 -13.65 -12.12
CA ALA A 120 -37.36 -12.79 -12.12
C ALA A 120 -38.64 -13.60 -12.25
N GLU A 121 -38.57 -14.68 -13.00
CA GLU A 121 -39.75 -15.51 -13.24
C GLU A 121 -39.94 -16.57 -12.15
N GLY A 122 -38.87 -16.99 -11.54
CA GLY A 122 -38.95 -18.12 -10.63
C GLY A 122 -39.99 -18.01 -9.54
N PRO A 123 -40.05 -16.92 -8.84
CA PRO A 123 -41.03 -16.81 -7.74
C PRO A 123 -42.47 -16.67 -8.19
N ALA A 124 -42.68 -16.36 -9.41
CA ALA A 124 -44.06 -16.16 -9.89
C ALA A 124 -44.85 -17.47 -10.00
#